data_f9928db0bb8b8acfeb6ef0b279792f04
#
_entry.id   f9928db0bb8b8acfeb6ef0b279792f04
#
_cell.length_a   1.000
_cell.length_b   1.000
_cell.length_c   1.000
_cell.angle_alpha   90.00
_cell.angle_beta   90.00
_cell.angle_gamma   90.00
#
_symmetry.space_group_name_H-M   'P 1'
#
loop_
_entity.id
_entity.type
_entity.pdbx_description
1 polymer ?
#
loop_
_entity_poly.entity_id
_entity_poly.type
_entity_poly.pdbx_seq_one_letter_code
_entity_poly.pdbx_strand_id
1 'polypeptide(L)'
;MLEGALNNLKVVELSERVAGPFCTKVMADLGAEVIKIEKPGTGDVARGHGPFPGDASHPDRSARFLYLNTNKLGVTLNLSAPAGRELFHELV
;
A
#
# COMPACT_ATOMS: atom_id res chain seq x y z
N MET A 1 13.29 -0.56 -15.23
CA MET A 1 13.16 0.70 -14.50
C MET A 1 14.54 1.29 -14.22
N LEU A 2 14.67 2.59 -14.35
CA LEU A 2 15.94 3.24 -14.04
C LEU A 2 16.20 3.20 -12.53
N GLU A 3 17.47 3.18 -12.18
CA GLU A 3 17.85 3.24 -10.77
C GLU A 3 17.42 4.56 -10.16
N GLY A 4 16.88 4.49 -8.96
CA GLY A 4 16.49 5.66 -8.19
C GLY A 4 17.39 5.85 -6.98
N ALA A 5 17.27 7.01 -6.33
CA ALA A 5 18.05 7.34 -5.15
C ALA A 5 17.87 6.33 -4.02
N LEU A 6 16.71 5.67 -3.95
CA LEU A 6 16.36 4.75 -2.87
C LEU A 6 16.30 3.28 -3.30
N ASN A 7 16.94 2.91 -4.40
CA ASN A 7 16.80 1.57 -4.94
C ASN A 7 17.35 0.45 -4.05
N ASN A 8 18.11 0.78 -3.02
CA ASN A 8 18.60 -0.20 -2.04
C ASN A 8 17.70 -0.33 -0.81
N LEU A 9 16.64 0.47 -0.73
CA LEU A 9 15.79 0.54 0.45
C LEU A 9 14.56 -0.36 0.27
N LYS A 10 14.26 -1.14 1.32
CA LYS A 10 13.05 -1.95 1.39
C LYS A 10 12.17 -1.41 2.50
N VAL A 11 10.89 -1.20 2.21
CA VAL A 11 9.94 -0.61 3.15
C VAL A 11 8.74 -1.53 3.29
N VAL A 12 8.33 -1.78 4.53
CA VAL A 12 7.08 -2.47 4.83
C VAL A 12 6.11 -1.43 5.35
N GLU A 13 4.99 -1.28 4.68
CA GLU A 13 4.02 -0.23 4.98
C GLU A 13 2.76 -0.80 5.61
N LEU A 14 2.37 -0.25 6.77
CA LEU A 14 1.11 -0.58 7.43
C LEU A 14 0.13 0.59 7.43
N SER A 15 0.53 1.72 6.86
CA SER A 15 -0.27 2.95 6.92
C SER A 15 -1.47 2.91 5.98
N GLU A 16 -2.45 3.77 6.29
CA GLU A 16 -3.67 3.92 5.52
C GLU A 16 -3.95 5.40 5.25
N ARG A 17 -4.90 5.68 4.38
CA ARG A 17 -5.40 7.01 4.03
C ARG A 17 -4.43 7.81 3.17
N VAL A 18 -3.86 8.89 3.68
CA VAL A 18 -3.11 9.84 2.84
C VAL A 18 -1.66 10.02 3.26
N ALA A 19 -1.41 10.44 4.51
CA ALA A 19 -0.07 10.88 4.92
C ALA A 19 1.00 9.79 4.78
N GLY A 20 0.77 8.64 5.38
CA GLY A 20 1.69 7.50 5.28
C GLY A 20 1.83 7.00 3.85
N PRO A 21 0.70 6.70 3.17
CA PRO A 21 0.73 6.25 1.78
C PRO A 21 1.41 7.24 0.82
N PHE A 22 1.23 8.54 1.01
CA PHE A 22 1.93 9.52 0.18
C PHE A 22 3.44 9.48 0.40
N CYS A 23 3.85 9.38 1.67
CA CYS A 23 5.27 9.28 2.00
C CYS A 23 5.91 8.08 1.30
N THR A 24 5.30 6.90 1.43
CA THR A 24 5.84 5.69 0.81
C THR A 24 5.70 5.69 -0.71
N LYS A 25 4.70 6.39 -1.25
CA LYS A 25 4.58 6.61 -2.69
C LYS A 25 5.82 7.34 -3.21
N VAL A 26 6.22 8.41 -2.56
CA VAL A 26 7.40 9.16 -2.95
C VAL A 26 8.64 8.27 -2.87
N MET A 27 8.76 7.47 -1.81
CA MET A 27 9.88 6.54 -1.68
C MET A 27 9.89 5.49 -2.81
N ALA A 28 8.72 4.94 -3.15
CA ALA A 28 8.61 3.97 -4.24
C ALA A 28 8.95 4.60 -5.59
N ASP A 29 8.51 5.83 -5.81
CA ASP A 29 8.81 6.56 -7.06
C ASP A 29 10.31 6.85 -7.17
N LEU A 30 11.02 6.93 -6.06
CA LEU A 30 12.47 7.12 -6.02
C LEU A 30 13.25 5.80 -6.01
N GLY A 31 12.57 4.68 -6.18
CA GLY A 31 13.22 3.39 -6.37
C GLY A 31 13.16 2.42 -5.20
N ALA A 32 12.61 2.82 -4.05
CA ALA A 32 12.47 1.91 -2.92
C ALA A 32 11.49 0.78 -3.27
N GLU A 33 11.75 -0.41 -2.75
CA GLU A 33 10.78 -1.49 -2.81
C GLU A 33 9.83 -1.33 -1.63
N VAL A 34 8.58 -0.99 -1.92
CA VAL A 34 7.56 -0.80 -0.88
C VAL A 34 6.56 -1.94 -0.95
N ILE A 35 6.41 -2.64 0.17
CA ILE A 35 5.40 -3.70 0.33
C ILE A 35 4.32 -3.14 1.24
N LYS A 36 3.14 -2.90 0.67
CA LYS A 36 2.00 -2.40 1.42
C LYS A 36 1.19 -3.59 1.93
N ILE A 37 0.97 -3.62 3.25
CA ILE A 37 0.17 -4.64 3.90
C ILE A 37 -1.21 -4.07 4.18
N GLU A 38 -2.24 -4.74 3.67
CA GLU A 38 -3.63 -4.35 3.89
C GLU A 38 -4.37 -5.42 4.70
N LYS A 39 -5.43 -4.98 5.39
CA LYS A 39 -6.32 -5.90 6.09
C LYS A 39 -7.08 -6.77 5.09
N PRO A 40 -7.26 -8.07 5.38
CA PRO A 40 -8.10 -8.91 4.53
C PRO A 40 -9.53 -8.39 4.48
N GLY A 41 -10.14 -8.48 3.32
CA GLY A 41 -11.54 -8.11 3.12
C GLY A 41 -11.79 -6.63 2.85
N THR A 42 -11.32 -5.75 3.72
CA THR A 42 -11.59 -4.31 3.61
C THR A 42 -10.47 -3.52 2.95
N GLY A 43 -9.23 -3.89 3.20
CA GLY A 43 -8.07 -3.15 2.70
C GLY A 43 -7.92 -1.78 3.34
N ASP A 44 -7.20 -0.90 2.66
CA ASP A 44 -6.99 0.48 3.07
C ASP A 44 -8.31 1.24 3.05
N VAL A 45 -8.55 2.05 4.07
CA VAL A 45 -9.74 2.90 4.15
C VAL A 45 -9.89 3.78 2.90
N ALA A 46 -8.79 4.21 2.30
CA ALA A 46 -8.82 5.04 1.10
C ALA A 46 -9.54 4.38 -0.09
N ARG A 47 -9.67 3.05 -0.10
CA ARG A 47 -10.41 2.34 -1.16
C ARG A 47 -11.89 2.71 -1.17
N GLY A 48 -12.42 3.17 -0.03
CA GLY A 48 -13.80 3.64 0.06
C GLY A 48 -13.98 5.11 -0.28
N HIS A 49 -12.92 5.81 -0.62
CA HIS A 49 -12.97 7.23 -0.93
C HIS A 49 -12.79 7.47 -2.43
N GLY A 50 -13.67 8.36 -2.97
CA GLY A 50 -13.61 8.73 -4.37
C GLY A 50 -12.42 9.63 -4.69
N PRO A 51 -12.34 10.10 -5.94
CA PRO A 51 -13.32 9.84 -7.01
C PRO A 51 -13.24 8.43 -7.59
N PHE A 52 -14.39 7.98 -8.11
CA PHE A 52 -14.49 6.69 -8.79
C PHE A 52 -14.91 6.91 -10.25
N PRO A 53 -14.41 6.10 -11.20
CA PRO A 53 -14.89 6.16 -12.56
C PRO A 53 -16.41 5.94 -12.64
N GLY A 54 -17.13 6.83 -13.33
CA GLY A 54 -18.59 6.73 -13.45
C GLY A 54 -19.36 6.87 -12.15
N ASP A 55 -18.73 7.41 -11.09
CA ASP A 55 -19.30 7.57 -9.75
C ASP A 55 -19.78 6.26 -9.11
N ALA A 56 -19.32 5.13 -9.62
CA ALA A 56 -19.66 3.83 -9.06
C ALA A 56 -18.55 3.36 -8.09
N SER A 57 -18.90 3.28 -6.81
CA SER A 57 -17.96 2.85 -5.77
C SER A 57 -17.48 1.42 -6.01
N HIS A 58 -16.19 1.24 -5.94
CA HIS A 58 -15.56 -0.08 -6.07
C HIS A 58 -14.20 -0.05 -5.38
N PRO A 59 -13.85 -1.06 -4.57
CA PRO A 59 -12.60 -1.03 -3.79
C PRO A 59 -11.32 -0.96 -4.63
N ASP A 60 -11.38 -1.41 -5.89
CA ASP A 60 -10.21 -1.39 -6.76
C ASP A 60 -10.20 -0.21 -7.73
N ARG A 61 -11.16 0.71 -7.61
CA ARG A 61 -11.31 1.83 -8.53
C ARG A 61 -11.23 3.20 -7.89
N SER A 62 -10.85 3.28 -6.61
CA SER A 62 -10.64 4.57 -5.95
C SER A 62 -9.44 5.26 -6.56
N ALA A 63 -9.65 6.43 -7.19
CA ALA A 63 -8.55 7.20 -7.75
C ALA A 63 -7.57 7.64 -6.66
N ARG A 64 -8.08 7.97 -5.48
CA ARG A 64 -7.22 8.32 -4.34
C ARG A 64 -6.30 7.17 -3.96
N PHE A 65 -6.85 5.96 -3.81
CA PHE A 65 -6.05 4.81 -3.46
C PHE A 65 -5.03 4.51 -4.55
N LEU A 66 -5.44 4.51 -5.80
CA LEU A 66 -4.55 4.19 -6.92
C LEU A 66 -3.42 5.20 -7.04
N TYR A 67 -3.72 6.49 -6.87
CA TYR A 67 -2.70 7.53 -6.94
C TYR A 67 -1.67 7.39 -5.81
N LEU A 68 -2.14 7.17 -4.59
CA LEU A 68 -1.27 7.14 -3.41
C LEU A 68 -0.44 5.86 -3.30
N ASN A 69 -0.79 4.83 -4.06
CA ASN A 69 -0.14 3.52 -3.92
C ASN A 69 0.49 3.01 -5.22
N THR A 70 0.87 3.93 -6.10
CA THR A 70 1.61 3.58 -7.31
C THR A 70 2.96 2.96 -6.96
N ASN A 71 3.41 2.02 -7.79
CA ASN A 71 4.73 1.38 -7.68
C ASN A 71 4.96 0.57 -6.41
N LYS A 72 3.90 0.25 -5.67
CA LYS A 72 4.00 -0.60 -4.48
C LYS A 72 3.58 -2.02 -4.79
N LEU A 73 4.17 -2.97 -4.06
CA LEU A 73 3.70 -4.35 -4.04
C LEU A 73 2.63 -4.46 -2.95
N GLY A 74 1.55 -5.17 -3.23
CA GLY A 74 0.47 -5.32 -2.27
C GLY A 74 0.35 -6.73 -1.74
N VAL A 75 0.18 -6.87 -0.43
CA VAL A 75 -0.16 -8.14 0.20
C VAL A 75 -1.23 -7.92 1.26
N THR A 76 -2.01 -8.95 1.56
CA THR A 76 -2.96 -8.90 2.66
C THR A 76 -2.49 -9.84 3.77
N LEU A 77 -2.50 -9.34 5.00
CA LEU A 77 -2.18 -10.14 6.18
C LEU A 77 -3.16 -9.79 7.30
N ASN A 78 -3.66 -10.80 7.98
CA ASN A 78 -4.46 -10.60 9.18
C ASN A 78 -3.54 -10.48 10.39
N LEU A 79 -3.18 -9.26 10.76
CA LEU A 79 -2.28 -9.02 11.89
C LEU A 79 -2.95 -9.26 13.24
N SER A 80 -4.26 -9.51 13.26
CA SER A 80 -4.97 -9.92 14.48
C SER A 80 -4.81 -11.42 14.76
N ALA A 81 -4.38 -12.20 13.78
CA ALA A 81 -4.16 -13.63 13.94
C ALA A 81 -2.68 -13.94 14.17
N PRO A 82 -2.34 -14.96 14.99
CA PRO A 82 -0.95 -15.32 15.22
C PRO A 82 -0.17 -15.65 13.95
N ALA A 83 -0.79 -16.38 13.02
CA ALA A 83 -0.15 -16.72 11.74
C ALA A 83 0.19 -15.50 10.91
N GLY A 84 -0.70 -14.50 10.88
CA GLY A 84 -0.45 -13.25 10.15
C GLY A 84 0.70 -12.47 10.76
N ARG A 85 0.75 -12.40 12.08
CA ARG A 85 1.87 -11.72 12.77
C ARG A 85 3.21 -12.42 12.53
N GLU A 86 3.21 -13.74 12.49
CA GLU A 86 4.41 -14.50 12.21
C GLU A 86 4.93 -14.22 10.81
N LEU A 87 4.04 -14.19 9.81
CA LEU A 87 4.40 -13.86 8.44
C LEU A 87 4.92 -12.42 8.34
N PHE A 88 4.32 -11.51 9.09
CA PHE A 88 4.78 -10.13 9.13
C PHE A 88 6.24 -10.05 9.63
N HIS A 89 6.55 -10.77 10.70
CA HIS A 89 7.92 -10.79 11.24
C HIS A 89 8.92 -11.35 10.23
N GLU A 90 8.51 -12.27 9.40
CA GLU A 90 9.38 -12.80 8.35
C GLU A 90 9.64 -11.78 7.25
N LEU A 91 8.69 -10.86 6.99
CA LEU A 91 8.88 -9.80 6.00
C LEU A 91 9.84 -8.72 6.49
N VAL A 92 9.84 -8.46 7.77
CA VAL A 92 10.69 -7.45 8.37
C VAL A 92 12.07 -8.03 8.70
#